data_c7bda68fa89886a9f411e02c337b8c73
#
_entry.id   c7bda68fa89886a9f411e02c337b8c73
#
_cell.length_a   1.000
_cell.length_b   1.000
_cell.length_c   1.000
_cell.angle_alpha   90.00
_cell.angle_beta   90.00
_cell.angle_gamma   90.00
#
_symmetry.space_group_name_H-M   'P 1'
#
loop_
_entity.id
_entity.type
_entity.pdbx_description
1 polymer ?
#
loop_
_entity_poly.entity_id
_entity_poly.type
_entity_poly.pdbx_seq_one_letter_code
_entity_poly.pdbx_strand_id
1 'polypeptide(L)'
;FDLGGELCIPGMDVISAAHINRLENLVEQFNADLSPLKDFILPGGTRAAAAAHLARTVCRRAERCIVHLASTETVSEYARKYLNRLSDLMFVLGRALNKAGGRGDVLWVQGKNRGYD
;
A
#
# COMPACT_ATOMS: atom_id res chain seq x y z
N PHE A 1 10.84 12.06 4.90
CA PHE A 1 9.97 12.97 5.64
C PHE A 1 9.54 12.37 6.97
N ASP A 2 9.10 13.20 7.91
CA ASP A 2 8.73 12.79 9.25
C ASP A 2 7.22 12.91 9.45
N LEU A 3 6.50 11.80 9.33
CA LEU A 3 5.06 11.77 9.51
C LEU A 3 4.66 12.12 10.96
N GLY A 4 5.46 11.72 11.94
CA GLY A 4 5.21 12.06 13.34
C GLY A 4 5.25 13.57 13.57
N GLY A 5 6.27 14.24 13.01
CA GLY A 5 6.37 15.70 13.05
C GLY A 5 5.22 16.36 12.32
N GLU A 6 4.84 15.84 11.14
CA GLU A 6 3.70 16.33 10.36
C GLU A 6 2.39 16.33 11.14
N LEU A 7 2.19 15.31 11.97
CA LEU A 7 0.94 15.16 12.73
C LEU A 7 0.96 15.90 14.08
N CYS A 8 2.13 16.05 14.70
CA CYS A 8 2.24 16.51 16.08
C CYS A 8 2.66 17.97 16.23
N ILE A 9 3.29 18.57 15.21
CA ILE A 9 3.79 19.93 15.29
C ILE A 9 2.91 20.86 14.46
N PRO A 10 2.20 21.81 15.09
CA PRO A 10 1.32 22.74 14.36
C PRO A 10 2.13 23.53 13.31
N GLY A 11 1.59 23.61 12.10
CA GLY A 11 2.20 24.35 10.99
C GLY A 11 3.31 23.61 10.27
N MET A 12 3.61 22.35 10.65
CA MET A 12 4.60 21.52 9.97
C MET A 12 3.94 20.71 8.84
N ASP A 13 3.39 21.41 7.85
CA ASP A 13 2.73 20.80 6.70
C ASP A 13 3.74 20.62 5.56
N VAL A 14 4.50 19.53 5.60
CA VAL A 14 5.54 19.22 4.61
C VAL A 14 4.98 18.43 3.43
N ILE A 15 4.00 17.55 3.69
CA ILE A 15 3.40 16.74 2.64
C ILE A 15 2.45 17.61 1.81
N SER A 16 2.65 17.56 0.49
CA SER A 16 1.87 18.35 -0.45
C SER A 16 1.24 17.45 -1.52
N ALA A 17 0.40 18.03 -2.35
CA ALA A 17 -0.17 17.36 -3.51
C ALA A 17 0.91 16.78 -4.44
N ALA A 18 2.06 17.43 -4.54
CA ALA A 18 3.17 16.93 -5.37
C ALA A 18 3.70 15.59 -4.92
N HIS A 19 3.78 15.35 -3.60
CA HIS A 19 4.19 14.06 -3.05
C HIS A 19 3.19 12.95 -3.40
N ILE A 20 1.91 13.26 -3.31
CA ILE A 20 0.83 12.33 -3.65
C ILE A 20 0.84 12.00 -5.14
N ASN A 21 0.97 13.02 -5.99
CA ASN A 21 1.03 12.84 -7.44
C ASN A 21 2.23 11.98 -7.84
N ARG A 22 3.36 12.13 -7.17
CA ARG A 22 4.54 11.29 -7.42
C ARG A 22 4.24 9.81 -7.14
N LEU A 23 3.55 9.50 -6.04
CA LEU A 23 3.17 8.13 -5.73
C LEU A 23 2.17 7.58 -6.76
N GLU A 24 1.20 8.39 -7.16
CA GLU A 24 0.22 7.99 -8.19
C GLU A 24 0.90 7.67 -9.51
N ASN A 25 1.87 8.48 -9.93
CA ASN A 25 2.64 8.24 -11.15
C ASN A 25 3.46 6.95 -11.06
N LEU A 26 4.04 6.66 -9.90
CA LEU A 26 4.76 5.40 -9.68
C LEU A 26 3.83 4.19 -9.74
N VAL A 27 2.64 4.30 -9.15
CA VAL A 27 1.63 3.24 -9.24
C VAL A 27 1.28 2.96 -10.69
N GLU A 28 0.99 3.99 -11.49
CA GLU A 28 0.70 3.84 -12.91
C GLU A 28 1.85 3.20 -13.67
N GLN A 29 3.07 3.66 -13.41
CA GLN A 29 4.27 3.16 -14.08
C GLN A 29 4.46 1.66 -13.84
N PHE A 30 4.37 1.19 -12.61
CA PHE A 30 4.53 -0.21 -12.29
C PHE A 30 3.34 -1.06 -12.71
N ASN A 31 2.13 -0.50 -12.66
CA ASN A 31 0.92 -1.22 -13.03
C ASN A 31 0.77 -1.42 -14.55
N ALA A 32 1.41 -0.57 -15.36
CA ALA A 32 1.29 -0.62 -16.82
C ALA A 32 1.73 -1.96 -17.41
N ASP A 33 2.72 -2.61 -16.79
CA ASP A 33 3.26 -3.87 -17.26
C ASP A 33 2.62 -5.11 -16.62
N LEU A 34 1.60 -4.91 -15.77
CA LEU A 34 0.94 -6.00 -15.06
C LEU A 34 -0.35 -6.40 -15.75
N SER A 35 -0.65 -7.70 -15.71
CA SER A 35 -1.92 -8.22 -16.20
C SER A 35 -3.09 -7.73 -15.33
N PRO A 36 -4.29 -7.51 -15.90
CA PRO A 36 -5.46 -7.21 -15.08
C PRO A 36 -5.71 -8.29 -14.04
N LEU A 37 -6.13 -7.88 -12.84
CA LEU A 37 -6.50 -8.83 -11.80
C LEU A 37 -7.82 -9.51 -12.15
N LYS A 38 -7.83 -10.84 -12.10
CA LYS A 38 -9.03 -11.65 -12.32
C LYS A 38 -9.57 -12.21 -11.02
N ASP A 39 -8.71 -12.41 -10.03
CA ASP A 39 -9.02 -12.99 -8.73
C ASP A 39 -8.28 -12.24 -7.63
N PHE A 40 -8.68 -12.48 -6.39
CA PHE A 40 -7.93 -11.97 -5.24
C PHE A 40 -6.56 -12.62 -5.20
N ILE A 41 -5.54 -11.84 -4.86
CA ILE A 41 -4.19 -12.35 -4.66
C ILE A 41 -3.91 -12.48 -3.17
N LEU A 42 -3.06 -13.47 -2.83
CA LEU A 42 -2.55 -13.64 -1.49
C LEU A 42 -1.22 -12.88 -1.33
N PRO A 43 -0.92 -12.35 -0.13
CA PRO A 43 0.36 -11.70 0.13
C PRO A 43 1.48 -12.75 0.19
N GLY A 44 2.14 -12.98 -0.94
CA GLY A 44 3.16 -14.02 -1.03
C GLY A 44 3.91 -13.99 -2.35
N GLY A 45 4.63 -15.08 -2.61
CA GLY A 45 5.49 -15.22 -3.78
C GLY A 45 6.96 -15.13 -3.38
N THR A 46 7.73 -14.26 -4.05
CA THR A 46 9.13 -14.03 -3.68
C THR A 46 9.22 -13.36 -2.31
N ARG A 47 10.38 -13.46 -1.65
CA ARG A 47 10.60 -12.78 -0.35
C ARG A 47 10.39 -11.27 -0.47
N ALA A 48 10.89 -10.67 -1.55
CA ALA A 48 10.72 -9.24 -1.78
C ALA A 48 9.25 -8.87 -1.96
N ALA A 49 8.50 -9.65 -2.72
CA ALA A 49 7.07 -9.43 -2.90
C ALA A 49 6.29 -9.59 -1.60
N ALA A 50 6.60 -10.63 -0.82
CA ALA A 50 5.99 -10.84 0.49
C ALA A 50 6.26 -9.66 1.43
N ALA A 51 7.49 -9.12 1.42
CA ALA A 51 7.84 -7.94 2.21
C ALA A 51 7.07 -6.70 1.77
N ALA A 52 6.87 -6.50 0.47
CA ALA A 52 6.07 -5.39 -0.06
C ALA A 52 4.60 -5.51 0.38
N HIS A 53 4.04 -6.71 0.35
CA HIS A 53 2.67 -6.93 0.82
C HIS A 53 2.54 -6.71 2.34
N LEU A 54 3.55 -7.09 3.12
CA LEU A 54 3.58 -6.78 4.54
C LEU A 54 3.63 -5.26 4.78
N ALA A 55 4.49 -4.55 4.06
CA ALA A 55 4.58 -3.10 4.13
C ALA A 55 3.23 -2.44 3.80
N ARG A 56 2.50 -2.98 2.83
CA ARG A 56 1.15 -2.52 2.50
C ARG A 56 0.22 -2.60 3.71
N THR A 57 0.22 -3.71 4.42
CA THR A 57 -0.66 -3.88 5.60
C THR A 57 -0.32 -2.90 6.71
N VAL A 58 0.97 -2.61 6.91
CA VAL A 58 1.43 -1.61 7.89
C VAL A 58 0.99 -0.21 7.49
N CYS A 59 1.10 0.15 6.21
CA CYS A 59 0.62 1.44 5.69
C CYS A 59 -0.90 1.59 5.91
N ARG A 60 -1.67 0.55 5.65
CA ARG A 60 -3.12 0.56 5.84
C ARG A 60 -3.49 0.70 7.31
N ARG A 61 -2.74 0.06 8.20
CA ARG A 61 -2.94 0.24 9.64
C ARG A 61 -2.65 1.67 10.08
N ALA A 62 -1.55 2.25 9.60
CA ALA A 62 -1.19 3.63 9.88
C ALA A 62 -2.27 4.60 9.36
N GLU A 63 -2.79 4.37 8.17
CA GLU A 63 -3.89 5.17 7.63
C GLU A 63 -5.13 5.10 8.52
N ARG A 64 -5.51 3.91 8.98
CA ARG A 64 -6.65 3.76 9.90
C ARG A 64 -6.43 4.51 11.21
N CYS A 65 -5.20 4.51 11.73
CA CYS A 65 -4.86 5.28 12.93
C CYS A 65 -5.02 6.78 12.70
N ILE A 66 -4.62 7.28 11.53
CA ILE A 66 -4.78 8.70 11.18
C ILE A 66 -6.27 9.05 11.04
N VAL A 67 -7.07 8.22 10.40
CA VAL A 67 -8.51 8.42 10.28
C VAL A 67 -9.15 8.49 11.66
N HIS A 68 -8.76 7.62 12.58
CA HIS A 68 -9.25 7.64 13.95
C HIS A 68 -8.84 8.92 14.69
N LEU A 69 -7.57 9.33 14.56
CA LEU A 69 -7.07 10.57 15.14
C LEU A 69 -7.83 11.78 14.61
N ALA A 70 -8.14 11.80 13.31
CA ALA A 70 -8.86 12.90 12.65
C ALA A 70 -10.28 13.07 13.18
N SER A 71 -10.85 12.08 13.87
CA SER A 71 -12.18 12.19 14.48
C SER A 71 -12.19 13.12 15.69
N THR A 72 -11.04 13.36 16.32
CA THR A 72 -10.92 14.19 17.52
C THR A 72 -9.93 15.35 17.38
N GLU A 73 -9.02 15.27 16.41
CA GLU A 73 -7.97 16.25 16.19
C GLU A 73 -8.00 16.74 14.74
N THR A 74 -7.44 17.92 14.50
CA THR A 74 -7.23 18.43 13.15
C THR A 74 -5.98 17.78 12.56
N VAL A 75 -6.15 16.98 11.51
CA VAL A 75 -5.07 16.26 10.85
C VAL A 75 -5.05 16.62 9.36
N SER A 76 -3.86 16.75 8.80
CA SER A 76 -3.70 17.02 7.37
C SER A 76 -4.28 15.90 6.51
N GLU A 77 -5.15 16.27 5.58
CA GLU A 77 -5.68 15.33 4.57
C GLU A 77 -4.56 14.71 3.72
N TYR A 78 -3.49 15.45 3.49
CA TYR A 78 -2.36 14.96 2.71
C TYR A 78 -1.62 13.80 3.38
N ALA A 79 -1.53 13.79 4.70
CA ALA A 79 -0.91 12.69 5.45
C ALA A 79 -1.67 11.38 5.20
N ARG A 80 -3.00 11.41 5.29
CA ARG A 80 -3.85 10.25 5.03
C ARG A 80 -3.74 9.80 3.57
N LYS A 81 -3.87 10.74 2.65
CA LYS A 81 -3.78 10.45 1.21
C LYS A 81 -2.42 9.85 0.83
N TYR A 82 -1.36 10.36 1.42
CA TYR A 82 -0.02 9.83 1.18
C TYR A 82 0.08 8.35 1.57
N LEU A 83 -0.37 8.00 2.77
CA LEU A 83 -0.35 6.60 3.22
C LEU A 83 -1.25 5.71 2.37
N ASN A 84 -2.40 6.22 1.94
CA ASN A 84 -3.28 5.48 1.05
C ASN A 84 -2.59 5.17 -0.29
N ARG A 85 -1.97 6.16 -0.91
CA ARG A 85 -1.23 5.97 -2.18
C ARG A 85 0.00 5.10 -2.00
N LEU A 86 0.69 5.22 -0.86
CA LEU A 86 1.84 4.37 -0.55
C LEU A 86 1.41 2.89 -0.42
N SER A 87 0.27 2.62 0.20
CA SER A 87 -0.26 1.26 0.28
C SER A 87 -0.57 0.69 -1.11
N ASP A 88 -1.14 1.50 -2.00
CA ASP A 88 -1.39 1.09 -3.39
C ASP A 88 -0.08 0.78 -4.11
N LEU A 89 0.95 1.62 -3.91
CA LEU A 89 2.27 1.39 -4.49
C LEU A 89 2.88 0.07 -3.99
N MET A 90 2.77 -0.21 -2.70
CA MET A 90 3.29 -1.46 -2.13
C MET A 90 2.58 -2.68 -2.73
N PHE A 91 1.27 -2.59 -2.97
CA PHE A 91 0.51 -3.65 -3.61
C PHE A 91 1.00 -3.92 -5.04
N VAL A 92 1.10 -2.88 -5.85
CA VAL A 92 1.55 -2.98 -7.24
C VAL A 92 3.01 -3.43 -7.30
N LEU A 93 3.85 -2.92 -6.39
CA LEU A 93 5.25 -3.31 -6.28
C LEU A 93 5.40 -4.80 -5.96
N GLY A 94 4.58 -5.33 -5.06
CA GLY A 94 4.57 -6.76 -4.74
C GLY A 94 4.31 -7.61 -5.98
N ARG A 95 3.33 -7.23 -6.80
CA ARG A 95 3.03 -7.90 -8.06
C ARG A 95 4.18 -7.79 -9.06
N ALA A 96 4.75 -6.59 -9.18
CA ALA A 96 5.89 -6.36 -10.09
C ALA A 96 7.12 -7.17 -9.68
N LEU A 97 7.39 -7.29 -8.38
CA LEU A 97 8.48 -8.09 -7.86
C LEU A 97 8.29 -9.59 -8.15
N ASN A 98 7.08 -10.11 -8.03
CA ASN A 98 6.78 -11.48 -8.40
C ASN A 98 7.01 -11.71 -9.90
N LYS A 99 6.55 -10.80 -10.74
CA LYS A 99 6.78 -10.88 -12.18
C LYS A 99 8.26 -10.85 -12.52
N ALA A 100 9.02 -9.94 -11.92
CA ALA A 100 10.47 -9.83 -12.13
C ALA A 100 11.22 -11.08 -11.67
N GLY A 101 10.73 -11.74 -10.63
CA GLY A 101 11.29 -13.00 -10.14
C GLY A 101 10.86 -14.24 -10.93
N GLY A 102 10.13 -14.06 -12.04
CA GLY A 102 9.64 -15.16 -12.86
C GLY A 102 8.46 -15.92 -12.25
N ARG A 103 7.83 -15.36 -11.23
CA ARG A 103 6.65 -15.96 -10.57
C ARG A 103 5.42 -15.10 -10.84
N GLY A 104 4.28 -15.73 -11.00
CA GLY A 104 3.00 -15.02 -11.00
C GLY A 104 2.54 -14.67 -9.60
N ASP A 105 1.46 -13.89 -9.52
CA ASP A 105 0.80 -13.62 -8.25
C ASP A 105 0.31 -14.93 -7.63
N VAL A 106 0.34 -15.00 -6.29
CA VAL A 106 -0.28 -16.11 -5.57
C VAL A 106 -1.77 -15.82 -5.46
N LEU A 107 -2.57 -16.56 -6.20
CA LEU A 107 -4.01 -16.34 -6.28
C LEU A 107 -4.74 -17.00 -5.13
N TRP A 108 -5.76 -16.32 -4.60
CA TRP A 108 -6.68 -16.92 -3.65
C TRP A 108 -7.61 -17.87 -4.39
N VAL A 109 -7.75 -19.09 -3.87
CA VAL A 109 -8.66 -20.10 -4.41
C VAL A 109 -9.70 -20.41 -3.35
N GLN A 110 -10.97 -20.15 -3.67
CA GLN A 110 -12.07 -20.39 -2.74
C GLN A 110 -12.16 -21.88 -2.38
N GLY A 111 -12.16 -22.16 -1.08
CA GLY A 111 -12.31 -23.53 -0.58
C GLY A 111 -11.07 -24.40 -0.67
N LYS A 112 -9.90 -23.83 -1.07
CA LYS A 112 -8.65 -24.60 -1.19
C LYS A 112 -8.24 -25.29 0.12
N ASN A 113 -8.50 -24.66 1.25
CA ASN A 113 -8.15 -25.17 2.56
C ASN A 113 -9.31 -25.81 3.31
N ARG A 114 -10.42 -26.05 2.61
CA ARG A 114 -11.54 -26.80 3.18
C ARG A 114 -11.25 -28.28 3.07
N GLY A 115 -11.68 -29.07 4.04
CA GLY A 115 -11.54 -30.52 3.99
C GLY A 115 -10.26 -31.06 4.59
N TYR A 116 -9.64 -30.33 5.47
CA TYR A 116 -8.62 -30.86 6.36
C TYR A 116 -9.22 -31.65 7.51
N ASP A 117 -10.27 -32.32 7.19
CA ASP A 117 -11.04 -33.08 8.15
C ASP A 117 -10.42 -34.45 8.37
#